data_a73a426dd3a48af6488bf476978e3a6c
#
_entry.id   a73a426dd3a48af6488bf476978e3a6c
#
_cell.length_a   1.000
_cell.length_b   1.000
_cell.length_c   1.000
_cell.angle_alpha   90.00
_cell.angle_beta   90.00
_cell.angle_gamma   90.00
#
_symmetry.space_group_name_H-M   'P 1'
#
loop_
_entity.id
_entity.type
_entity.pdbx_description
1 polymer ?
#
loop_
_entity_poly.entity_id
_entity_poly.type
_entity_poly.pdbx_seq_one_letter_code
_entity_poly.pdbx_strand_id
1 'polypeptide(L)'
;TSKKAFMSHSRYDGRTPDQMRPVRFTPDYLLTAEASVLIEFGNTKVLCAATVEDSVPSFLRNSGRGWVTAEYSMLPRATATRTPREVAKGRQSGRTLEIQRLIGRSLRTVVNTEWLGERTVIVDCDVIQADGGTRTASITGAWVAMAAAIRKLVRYGTLKRDPVLEPVAAISVGVVDGRPLLDLN
;
A
#
# COMPACT_ATOMS: atom_id res chain seq x y z
N THR A 1 0.97 -45.75 -24.41
CA THR A 1 0.53 -44.74 -23.40
C THR A 1 1.71 -43.85 -23.04
N SER A 2 1.85 -42.75 -23.81
CA SER A 2 2.92 -41.76 -23.61
C SER A 2 2.64 -40.95 -22.36
N LYS A 3 3.46 -41.11 -21.32
CA LYS A 3 3.55 -40.17 -20.22
C LYS A 3 4.14 -38.86 -20.79
N LYS A 4 3.29 -37.88 -21.11
CA LYS A 4 3.76 -36.51 -21.29
C LYS A 4 4.45 -36.13 -20.01
N ALA A 5 5.76 -36.00 -20.04
CA ALA A 5 6.52 -35.39 -18.94
C ALA A 5 5.94 -33.99 -18.73
N PHE A 6 5.39 -33.75 -17.55
CA PHE A 6 4.98 -32.44 -17.09
C PHE A 6 6.26 -31.62 -16.96
N MET A 7 6.60 -30.88 -18.02
CA MET A 7 7.63 -29.86 -17.91
C MET A 7 7.15 -28.90 -16.83
N SER A 8 7.83 -28.92 -15.69
CA SER A 8 7.64 -27.93 -14.65
C SER A 8 8.10 -26.60 -15.25
N HIS A 9 7.16 -25.79 -15.70
CA HIS A 9 7.46 -24.42 -16.06
C HIS A 9 7.73 -23.70 -14.73
N SER A 10 8.96 -23.76 -14.27
CA SER A 10 9.42 -22.91 -13.16
C SER A 10 9.36 -21.47 -13.66
N ARG A 11 8.89 -20.56 -12.80
CA ARG A 11 8.96 -19.12 -13.07
C ARG A 11 10.42 -18.75 -13.32
N TYR A 12 10.67 -17.64 -14.06
CA TYR A 12 12.04 -17.19 -14.37
C TYR A 12 12.90 -16.98 -13.13
N ASP A 13 12.29 -16.72 -11.98
CA ASP A 13 12.92 -16.54 -10.66
C ASP A 13 12.97 -17.82 -9.81
N GLY A 14 12.56 -18.96 -10.37
CA GLY A 14 12.60 -20.27 -9.73
C GLY A 14 11.49 -20.55 -8.69
N ARG A 15 10.54 -19.61 -8.50
CA ARG A 15 9.41 -19.79 -7.55
C ARG A 15 8.40 -20.82 -8.09
N THR A 16 7.73 -21.51 -7.18
CA THR A 16 6.52 -22.30 -7.49
C THR A 16 5.33 -21.40 -7.79
N PRO A 17 4.26 -21.89 -8.48
CA PRO A 17 3.09 -21.08 -8.79
C PRO A 17 2.41 -20.42 -7.61
N ASP A 18 2.44 -21.05 -6.44
CA ASP A 18 1.84 -20.63 -5.17
C ASP A 18 2.82 -19.92 -4.21
N GLN A 19 4.03 -19.63 -4.66
CA GLN A 19 5.07 -19.02 -3.85
C GLN A 19 5.14 -17.50 -4.06
N MET A 20 5.10 -16.76 -2.94
CA MET A 20 5.36 -15.32 -2.90
C MET A 20 6.86 -15.03 -2.87
N ARG A 21 7.25 -13.83 -3.32
CA ARG A 21 8.56 -13.25 -2.99
C ARG A 21 8.67 -13.04 -1.48
N PRO A 22 9.88 -13.01 -0.91
CA PRO A 22 10.08 -12.62 0.48
C PRO A 22 9.46 -11.25 0.75
N VAL A 23 8.69 -11.15 1.84
CA VAL A 23 8.10 -9.90 2.31
C VAL A 23 8.85 -9.43 3.55
N ARG A 24 9.28 -8.17 3.54
CA ARG A 24 9.96 -7.55 4.67
C ARG A 24 9.31 -6.22 5.00
N PHE A 25 9.23 -5.92 6.30
CA PHE A 25 8.81 -4.62 6.81
C PHE A 25 9.92 -4.02 7.66
N THR A 26 10.24 -2.75 7.41
CA THR A 26 11.13 -1.95 8.26
C THR A 26 10.33 -0.79 8.80
N PRO A 27 9.78 -0.89 10.03
CA PRO A 27 8.97 0.15 10.64
C PRO A 27 9.83 1.35 11.06
N ASP A 28 9.16 2.47 11.35
CA ASP A 28 9.75 3.73 11.82
C ASP A 28 10.92 4.20 10.93
N TYR A 29 10.76 4.04 9.60
CA TYR A 29 11.79 4.36 8.62
C TYR A 29 12.05 5.87 8.52
N LEU A 30 11.02 6.70 8.69
CA LEU A 30 11.12 8.15 8.77
C LEU A 30 10.92 8.62 10.21
N LEU A 31 11.79 9.52 10.67
CA LEU A 31 11.74 10.06 12.03
C LEU A 31 10.61 11.07 12.24
N THR A 32 10.16 11.75 11.19
CA THR A 32 9.23 12.88 11.25
C THR A 32 7.77 12.52 11.07
N ALA A 33 7.47 11.35 10.51
CA ALA A 33 6.09 10.88 10.31
C ALA A 33 5.50 10.31 11.61
N GLU A 34 4.19 10.41 11.81
CA GLU A 34 3.51 9.75 12.93
C GLU A 34 3.79 8.24 12.93
N ALA A 35 3.83 7.64 11.75
CA ALA A 35 4.37 6.31 11.54
C ALA A 35 4.82 6.15 10.08
N SER A 36 5.80 5.28 9.87
CA SER A 36 6.27 4.95 8.53
C SER A 36 6.76 3.52 8.47
N VAL A 37 6.75 2.95 7.28
CA VAL A 37 7.29 1.61 7.01
C VAL A 37 7.89 1.57 5.61
N LEU A 38 9.06 1.00 5.49
CA LEU A 38 9.54 0.51 4.20
C LEU A 38 9.05 -0.93 4.04
N ILE A 39 8.21 -1.18 3.04
CA ILE A 39 7.79 -2.52 2.67
C ILE A 39 8.57 -2.98 1.44
N GLU A 40 9.00 -4.24 1.47
CA GLU A 40 9.71 -4.88 0.39
C GLU A 40 8.99 -6.18 -0.01
N PHE A 41 8.64 -6.32 -1.29
CA PHE A 41 8.22 -7.57 -1.92
C PHE A 41 9.33 -7.99 -2.88
N GLY A 42 10.27 -8.80 -2.42
CA GLY A 42 11.51 -9.05 -3.17
C GLY A 42 12.22 -7.74 -3.50
N ASN A 43 12.36 -7.43 -4.78
CA ASN A 43 13.00 -6.19 -5.24
C ASN A 43 12.04 -4.98 -5.29
N THR A 44 10.73 -5.17 -5.19
CA THR A 44 9.80 -4.04 -5.11
C THR A 44 9.89 -3.42 -3.71
N LYS A 45 10.13 -2.10 -3.66
CA LYS A 45 10.29 -1.34 -2.42
C LYS A 45 9.37 -0.12 -2.44
N VAL A 46 8.55 0.01 -1.42
CA VAL A 46 7.64 1.15 -1.25
C VAL A 46 7.80 1.72 0.16
N LEU A 47 8.04 3.01 0.23
CA LEU A 47 7.99 3.75 1.49
C LEU A 47 6.56 4.23 1.72
N CYS A 48 5.97 3.84 2.84
CA CYS A 48 4.65 4.29 3.26
C CYS A 48 4.78 5.12 4.53
N ALA A 49 4.28 6.35 4.51
CA ALA A 49 4.30 7.26 5.65
C ALA A 49 2.88 7.73 5.95
N ALA A 50 2.48 7.67 7.21
CA ALA A 50 1.17 8.10 7.66
C ALA A 50 1.28 9.44 8.40
N THR A 51 0.43 10.38 8.03
CA THR A 51 0.23 11.67 8.67
C THR A 51 -1.19 11.75 9.22
N VAL A 52 -1.37 12.32 10.41
CA VAL A 52 -2.68 12.50 11.01
C VAL A 52 -2.95 13.99 11.20
N GLU A 53 -4.01 14.48 10.56
CA GLU A 53 -4.47 15.86 10.65
C GLU A 53 -5.74 15.94 11.50
N ASP A 54 -5.83 16.95 12.40
CA ASP A 54 -7.02 17.26 13.21
C ASP A 54 -8.06 18.06 12.40
N SER A 55 -8.27 17.65 11.15
CA SER A 55 -9.26 18.23 10.24
C SER A 55 -9.80 17.18 9.29
N VAL A 56 -10.97 17.43 8.71
CA VAL A 56 -11.58 16.58 7.69
C VAL A 56 -11.91 17.39 6.45
N PRO A 57 -12.00 16.75 5.27
CA PRO A 57 -12.47 17.38 4.05
C PRO A 57 -13.83 18.07 4.26
N SER A 58 -14.13 19.12 3.47
CA SER A 58 -15.32 19.95 3.63
C SER A 58 -16.64 19.15 3.64
N PHE A 59 -16.70 18.04 2.88
CA PHE A 59 -17.90 17.19 2.81
C PHE A 59 -18.14 16.34 4.08
N LEU A 60 -17.18 16.29 5.02
CA LEU A 60 -17.32 15.58 6.31
C LEU A 60 -17.36 16.52 7.52
N ARG A 61 -17.26 17.82 7.34
CA ARG A 61 -17.30 18.77 8.46
C ARG A 61 -18.61 18.65 9.24
N ASN A 62 -18.50 18.64 10.56
CA ASN A 62 -19.62 18.48 11.50
C ASN A 62 -20.37 17.14 11.36
N SER A 63 -19.76 16.13 10.73
CA SER A 63 -20.34 14.78 10.64
C SER A 63 -19.97 13.88 11.81
N GLY A 64 -18.95 14.28 12.61
CA GLY A 64 -18.34 13.46 13.65
C GLY A 64 -17.52 12.30 13.12
N ARG A 65 -17.27 12.25 11.79
CA ARG A 65 -16.58 11.15 11.11
C ARG A 65 -15.22 11.58 10.59
N GLY A 66 -14.25 10.69 10.71
CA GLY A 66 -12.93 10.86 10.14
C GLY A 66 -12.83 10.39 8.70
N TRP A 67 -11.67 10.60 8.14
CA TRP A 67 -11.34 10.21 6.76
C TRP A 67 -10.00 9.51 6.69
N VAL A 68 -9.86 8.59 5.74
CA VAL A 68 -8.60 7.97 5.37
C VAL A 68 -8.41 8.13 3.88
N THR A 69 -7.26 8.64 3.48
CA THR A 69 -6.89 8.81 2.08
C THR A 69 -5.45 8.37 1.86
N ALA A 70 -5.06 8.23 0.60
CA ALA A 70 -3.70 7.89 0.24
C ALA A 70 -3.25 8.66 -0.99
N GLU A 71 -1.97 8.97 -1.03
CA GLU A 71 -1.26 9.42 -2.21
C GLU A 71 -0.30 8.32 -2.69
N TYR A 72 0.00 8.33 -3.98
CA TYR A 72 0.90 7.37 -4.58
C TYR A 72 1.80 8.06 -5.58
N SER A 73 3.08 7.79 -5.48
CA SER A 73 4.07 8.32 -6.40
C SER A 73 5.14 7.27 -6.71
N MET A 74 5.88 7.49 -7.78
CA MET A 74 7.00 6.63 -8.16
C MET A 74 8.23 7.49 -8.44
N LEU A 75 9.36 7.12 -7.85
CA LEU A 75 10.62 7.80 -8.15
C LEU A 75 10.97 7.63 -9.62
N PRO A 76 11.58 8.64 -10.26
CA PRO A 76 11.93 8.58 -11.69
C PRO A 76 12.77 7.37 -12.08
N ARG A 77 13.60 6.88 -11.18
CA ARG A 77 14.46 5.70 -11.37
C ARG A 77 13.99 4.47 -10.60
N ALA A 78 12.74 4.45 -10.19
CA ALA A 78 12.15 3.24 -9.63
C ALA A 78 12.08 2.09 -10.63
N THR A 79 12.08 2.39 -11.92
CA THR A 79 12.06 1.43 -13.05
C THR A 79 13.39 1.43 -13.79
N ALA A 80 13.63 0.41 -14.62
CA ALA A 80 14.86 0.24 -15.42
C ALA A 80 15.15 1.45 -16.31
N THR A 81 14.11 2.06 -16.88
CA THR A 81 14.19 3.31 -17.62
C THR A 81 13.67 4.47 -16.78
N ARG A 82 14.32 5.64 -16.91
CA ARG A 82 13.87 6.84 -16.18
C ARG A 82 12.52 7.33 -16.70
N THR A 83 11.56 7.47 -15.79
CA THR A 83 10.28 8.15 -16.08
C THR A 83 10.32 9.60 -15.60
N PRO A 84 9.80 10.57 -16.37
CA PRO A 84 9.69 11.96 -15.89
C PRO A 84 8.77 12.05 -14.66
N ARG A 85 9.06 12.99 -13.77
CA ARG A 85 8.15 13.29 -12.64
C ARG A 85 6.82 13.81 -13.18
N GLU A 86 5.71 13.34 -12.64
CA GLU A 86 4.37 13.74 -13.07
C GLU A 86 4.11 15.23 -12.85
N VAL A 87 4.66 15.80 -11.77
CA VAL A 87 4.60 17.25 -11.50
C VAL A 87 5.17 18.07 -12.66
N ALA A 88 6.24 17.60 -13.31
CA ALA A 88 6.81 18.28 -14.48
C ALA A 88 5.87 18.28 -15.69
N LYS A 89 4.85 17.42 -15.71
CA LYS A 89 3.80 17.37 -16.74
C LYS A 89 2.56 18.18 -16.37
N GLY A 90 2.54 18.83 -15.21
CA GLY A 90 1.44 19.63 -14.70
C GLY A 90 0.21 18.86 -14.24
N ARG A 91 0.21 17.52 -14.33
CA ARG A 91 -0.91 16.66 -13.88
C ARG A 91 -0.45 15.25 -13.53
N GLN A 92 -1.15 14.63 -12.60
CA GLN A 92 -1.00 13.20 -12.31
C GLN A 92 -1.60 12.35 -13.44
N SER A 93 -1.02 11.18 -13.66
CA SER A 93 -1.55 10.22 -14.63
C SER A 93 -2.84 9.56 -14.11
N GLY A 94 -3.68 9.09 -15.04
CA GLY A 94 -4.87 8.31 -14.67
C GLY A 94 -4.52 7.06 -13.86
N ARG A 95 -3.36 6.44 -14.13
CA ARG A 95 -2.84 5.29 -13.37
C ARG A 95 -2.55 5.69 -11.90
N THR A 96 -1.86 6.80 -11.68
CA THR A 96 -1.54 7.30 -10.34
C THR A 96 -2.81 7.57 -9.55
N LEU A 97 -3.76 8.29 -10.13
CA LEU A 97 -5.06 8.59 -9.51
C LEU A 97 -5.87 7.33 -9.21
N GLU A 98 -5.85 6.34 -10.10
CA GLU A 98 -6.52 5.06 -9.88
C GLU A 98 -5.92 4.32 -8.68
N ILE A 99 -4.59 4.28 -8.58
CA ILE A 99 -3.89 3.59 -7.47
C ILE A 99 -4.14 4.29 -6.13
N GLN A 100 -4.06 5.62 -6.08
CA GLN A 100 -4.39 6.41 -4.89
C GLN A 100 -5.81 6.08 -4.37
N ARG A 101 -6.79 6.07 -5.28
CA ARG A 101 -8.18 5.74 -4.94
C ARG A 101 -8.35 4.30 -4.47
N LEU A 102 -7.61 3.38 -5.07
CA LEU A 102 -7.62 1.96 -4.68
C LEU A 102 -7.07 1.79 -3.26
N ILE A 103 -5.90 2.37 -2.95
CA ILE A 103 -5.30 2.30 -1.61
C ILE A 103 -6.25 2.91 -0.59
N GLY A 104 -6.67 4.15 -0.77
CA GLY A 104 -7.55 4.85 0.17
C GLY A 104 -8.86 4.11 0.42
N ARG A 105 -9.48 3.53 -0.63
CA ARG A 105 -10.69 2.74 -0.49
C ARG A 105 -10.46 1.45 0.29
N SER A 106 -9.34 0.74 0.04
CA SER A 106 -8.98 -0.47 0.78
C SER A 106 -8.78 -0.18 2.27
N LEU A 107 -8.10 0.92 2.61
CA LEU A 107 -7.88 1.31 4.01
C LEU A 107 -9.17 1.69 4.72
N ARG A 108 -10.09 2.40 4.05
CA ARG A 108 -11.38 2.80 4.64
C ARG A 108 -12.29 1.64 5.00
N THR A 109 -12.17 0.49 4.33
CA THR A 109 -13.01 -0.69 4.66
C THR A 109 -12.71 -1.29 6.02
N VAL A 110 -11.51 -1.04 6.55
CA VAL A 110 -11.01 -1.63 7.79
C VAL A 110 -10.83 -0.61 8.93
N VAL A 111 -11.41 0.60 8.77
CA VAL A 111 -11.36 1.66 9.79
C VAL A 111 -12.77 2.12 10.13
N ASN A 112 -13.10 2.14 11.42
CA ASN A 112 -14.30 2.79 11.91
C ASN A 112 -14.09 4.31 11.95
N THR A 113 -14.64 5.01 10.96
CA THR A 113 -14.46 6.46 10.80
C THR A 113 -15.12 7.29 11.90
N GLU A 114 -16.15 6.77 12.59
CA GLU A 114 -16.77 7.44 13.72
C GLU A 114 -15.87 7.39 14.96
N TRP A 115 -15.17 6.27 15.18
CA TRP A 115 -14.22 6.16 16.29
C TRP A 115 -12.94 6.96 16.04
N LEU A 116 -12.59 7.20 14.80
CA LEU A 116 -11.49 8.08 14.41
C LEU A 116 -11.81 9.54 14.74
N GLY A 117 -13.11 9.92 14.70
CA GLY A 117 -13.55 11.30 14.88
C GLY A 117 -13.11 12.19 13.72
N GLU A 118 -13.35 13.49 13.77
CA GLU A 118 -13.04 14.43 12.69
C GLU A 118 -11.51 14.63 12.49
N ARG A 119 -10.84 13.56 12.11
CA ARG A 119 -9.42 13.53 11.72
C ARG A 119 -9.25 12.91 10.34
N THR A 120 -8.22 13.35 9.64
CA THR A 120 -7.81 12.72 8.38
C THR A 120 -6.49 11.98 8.59
N VAL A 121 -6.46 10.71 8.20
CA VAL A 121 -5.21 9.96 8.03
C VAL A 121 -4.86 9.97 6.56
N ILE A 122 -3.71 10.55 6.23
CA ILE A 122 -3.15 10.58 4.88
C ILE A 122 -1.98 9.60 4.87
N VAL A 123 -1.97 8.69 3.90
CA VAL A 123 -0.84 7.76 3.74
C VAL A 123 -0.17 8.01 2.39
N ASP A 124 1.06 8.49 2.45
CA ASP A 124 1.90 8.67 1.28
C ASP A 124 2.62 7.36 0.95
N CYS A 125 2.51 6.92 -0.29
CA CYS A 125 3.13 5.69 -0.79
C CYS A 125 4.09 6.02 -1.92
N ASP A 126 5.38 6.06 -1.62
CA ASP A 126 6.44 6.37 -2.58
C ASP A 126 7.16 5.09 -3.01
N VAL A 127 7.02 4.73 -4.28
CA VAL A 127 7.73 3.59 -4.87
C VAL A 127 9.18 3.96 -5.12
N ILE A 128 10.08 3.35 -4.35
CA ILE A 128 11.53 3.54 -4.46
C ILE A 128 12.09 2.67 -5.57
N GLN A 129 11.62 1.41 -5.65
CA GLN A 129 12.01 0.44 -6.66
C GLN A 129 10.81 -0.41 -7.07
N ALA A 130 10.58 -0.55 -8.38
CA ALA A 130 9.46 -1.28 -8.95
C ALA A 130 9.95 -2.53 -9.68
N ASP A 131 9.50 -3.68 -9.20
CA ASP A 131 9.74 -5.01 -9.79
C ASP A 131 8.43 -5.84 -9.70
N GLY A 132 7.33 -5.25 -10.23
CA GLY A 132 5.98 -5.81 -10.13
C GLY A 132 5.34 -5.66 -8.74
N GLY A 133 4.01 -5.63 -8.70
CA GLY A 133 3.23 -5.61 -7.46
C GLY A 133 3.30 -4.31 -6.64
N THR A 134 3.62 -3.16 -7.24
CA THR A 134 3.71 -1.89 -6.49
C THR A 134 2.39 -1.47 -5.86
N ARG A 135 1.24 -1.73 -6.51
CA ARG A 135 -0.10 -1.45 -5.95
C ARG A 135 -0.36 -2.25 -4.69
N THR A 136 -0.10 -3.55 -4.74
CA THR A 136 -0.35 -4.49 -3.64
C THR A 136 0.60 -4.26 -2.48
N ALA A 137 1.87 -3.98 -2.75
CA ALA A 137 2.84 -3.58 -1.74
C ALA A 137 2.42 -2.26 -1.07
N SER A 138 1.94 -1.27 -1.84
CA SER A 138 1.44 -0.01 -1.30
C SER A 138 0.22 -0.20 -0.39
N ILE A 139 -0.77 -1.02 -0.76
CA ILE A 139 -1.94 -1.30 0.09
C ILE A 139 -1.50 -1.91 1.42
N THR A 140 -0.63 -2.93 1.36
CA THR A 140 -0.17 -3.65 2.55
C THR A 140 0.70 -2.76 3.44
N GLY A 141 1.65 -2.02 2.86
CA GLY A 141 2.50 -1.08 3.60
C GLY A 141 1.72 0.10 4.17
N ALA A 142 0.77 0.65 3.40
CA ALA A 142 -0.09 1.73 3.86
C ALA A 142 -0.95 1.32 5.06
N TRP A 143 -1.46 0.09 5.08
CA TRP A 143 -2.17 -0.41 6.24
C TRP A 143 -1.26 -0.46 7.48
N VAL A 144 -0.03 -0.95 7.35
CA VAL A 144 0.93 -1.01 8.47
C VAL A 144 1.24 0.39 9.01
N ALA A 145 1.53 1.35 8.13
CA ALA A 145 1.81 2.74 8.52
C ALA A 145 0.59 3.38 9.19
N MET A 146 -0.59 3.28 8.59
CA MET A 146 -1.85 3.79 9.13
C MET A 146 -2.16 3.21 10.51
N ALA A 147 -2.12 1.88 10.65
CA ALA A 147 -2.42 1.21 11.91
C ALA A 147 -1.42 1.59 13.02
N ALA A 148 -0.14 1.73 12.69
CA ALA A 148 0.88 2.17 13.64
C ALA A 148 0.63 3.62 14.10
N ALA A 149 0.30 4.54 13.17
CA ALA A 149 -0.02 5.94 13.50
C ALA A 149 -1.25 6.03 14.40
N ILE A 150 -2.35 5.37 14.04
CA ILE A 150 -3.59 5.36 14.82
C ILE A 150 -3.36 4.78 16.22
N ARG A 151 -2.62 3.68 16.34
CA ARG A 151 -2.31 3.07 17.64
C ARG A 151 -1.43 3.95 18.53
N LYS A 152 -0.57 4.81 17.95
CA LYS A 152 0.13 5.85 18.72
C LYS A 152 -0.86 6.84 19.32
N LEU A 153 -1.89 7.28 18.60
CA LEU A 153 -2.93 8.17 19.11
C LEU A 153 -3.74 7.53 20.26
N VAL A 154 -4.06 6.24 20.14
CA VAL A 154 -4.71 5.48 21.22
C VAL A 154 -3.79 5.41 22.44
N ARG A 155 -2.51 5.09 22.26
CA ARG A 155 -1.51 5.01 23.35
C ARG A 155 -1.32 6.34 24.07
N TYR A 156 -1.39 7.46 23.36
CA TYR A 156 -1.29 8.81 23.94
C TYR A 156 -2.63 9.33 24.52
N GLY A 157 -3.71 8.52 24.45
CA GLY A 157 -5.02 8.91 24.97
C GLY A 157 -5.79 9.90 24.08
N THR A 158 -5.29 10.22 22.91
CA THR A 158 -5.97 11.10 21.93
C THR A 158 -7.23 10.41 21.36
N LEU A 159 -7.18 9.10 21.17
CA LEU A 159 -8.32 8.27 20.83
C LEU A 159 -8.68 7.36 22.00
N LYS A 160 -9.98 7.26 22.32
CA LYS A 160 -10.48 6.44 23.44
C LYS A 160 -10.44 4.93 23.15
N ARG A 161 -10.42 4.55 21.88
CA ARG A 161 -10.38 3.15 21.40
C ARG A 161 -9.74 3.08 20.03
N ASP A 162 -9.25 1.89 19.65
CA ASP A 162 -8.63 1.66 18.34
C ASP A 162 -9.72 1.61 17.24
N PRO A 163 -9.72 2.53 16.28
CA PRO A 163 -10.65 2.51 15.15
C PRO A 163 -10.25 1.49 14.05
N VAL A 164 -9.07 0.89 14.13
CA VAL A 164 -8.65 -0.15 13.16
C VAL A 164 -9.36 -1.45 13.50
N LEU A 165 -10.24 -1.91 12.60
CA LEU A 165 -11.09 -3.08 12.80
C LEU A 165 -10.36 -4.39 12.48
N GLU A 166 -9.72 -4.43 11.32
CA GLU A 166 -9.10 -5.65 10.77
C GLU A 166 -7.84 -5.32 9.97
N PRO A 167 -6.94 -6.30 9.76
CA PRO A 167 -5.85 -6.13 8.82
C PRO A 167 -6.33 -6.25 7.37
N VAL A 168 -5.69 -5.50 6.47
CA VAL A 168 -5.81 -5.68 5.03
C VAL A 168 -4.44 -5.86 4.40
N ALA A 169 -4.35 -6.83 3.51
CA ALA A 169 -3.17 -7.06 2.68
C ALA A 169 -3.62 -7.34 1.24
N ALA A 170 -2.74 -7.10 0.30
CA ALA A 170 -3.02 -7.32 -1.12
C ALA A 170 -1.87 -8.07 -1.79
N ILE A 171 -2.23 -8.92 -2.75
CA ILE A 171 -1.28 -9.68 -3.56
C ILE A 171 -1.79 -9.73 -5.01
N SER A 172 -0.87 -9.72 -5.97
CA SER A 172 -1.19 -9.91 -7.38
C SER A 172 -1.37 -11.38 -7.70
N VAL A 173 -2.44 -11.73 -8.40
CA VAL A 173 -2.67 -13.08 -8.90
C VAL A 173 -3.10 -12.98 -10.36
N GLY A 174 -2.65 -13.90 -11.18
CA GLY A 174 -3.09 -13.99 -12.58
C GLY A 174 -2.96 -15.40 -13.11
N VAL A 175 -3.54 -15.64 -14.31
CA VAL A 175 -3.46 -16.92 -14.99
C VAL A 175 -2.48 -16.80 -16.15
N VAL A 176 -1.42 -17.59 -16.12
CA VAL A 176 -0.41 -17.67 -17.19
C VAL A 176 -0.37 -19.12 -17.69
N ASP A 177 -0.54 -19.32 -18.99
CA ASP A 177 -0.61 -20.64 -19.61
C ASP A 177 -1.59 -21.60 -18.91
N GLY A 178 -2.77 -21.07 -18.53
CA GLY A 178 -3.84 -21.83 -17.88
C GLY A 178 -3.58 -22.17 -16.40
N ARG A 179 -2.53 -21.63 -15.78
CA ARG A 179 -2.19 -21.85 -14.37
C ARG A 179 -2.29 -20.56 -13.56
N PRO A 180 -2.95 -20.57 -12.38
CA PRO A 180 -2.92 -19.43 -11.48
C PRO A 180 -1.51 -19.27 -10.89
N LEU A 181 -0.99 -18.05 -10.93
CA LEU A 181 0.29 -17.69 -10.33
C LEU A 181 0.07 -16.62 -9.26
N LEU A 182 0.59 -16.87 -8.08
CA LEU A 182 0.61 -15.93 -6.96
C LEU A 182 1.79 -14.96 -7.12
N ASP A 183 1.58 -13.71 -6.71
CA ASP A 183 2.59 -12.65 -6.71
C ASP A 183 3.27 -12.49 -8.09
N LEU A 184 2.47 -12.05 -9.06
CA LEU A 184 2.96 -11.72 -10.40
C LEU A 184 3.89 -10.50 -10.35
N ASN A 185 5.03 -10.61 -11.00
CA ASN A 185 6.07 -9.60 -11.17
C ASN A 185 6.51 -9.50 -12.65
#